data_222fffdd27b0d4dc3bfde7e76809ec7e
#
_entry.id   222fffdd27b0d4dc3bfde7e76809ec7e
#
_cell.length_a   1.000
_cell.length_b   1.000
_cell.length_c   1.000
_cell.angle_alpha   90.00
_cell.angle_beta   90.00
_cell.angle_gamma   90.00
#
_symmetry.space_group_name_H-M   'P 1'
#
loop_
_entity.id
_entity.type
_entity.pdbx_description
1 polymer ?
#
loop_
_entity_poly.entity_id
_entity_poly.type
_entity_poly.pdbx_seq_one_letter_code
_entity_poly.pdbx_strand_id
1 'polypeptide(L)'
;MADKVYPPVTFEEFQPTSYEVWKEEAVTSLKGGDFQKKLFTKTYEGITLQPIYTKADMEYIQETSTFPGREDYLRGAAAAGYIADRWDVAQAVEGAAPTQANADILHELEKGATAVNLTIGRKGVVLECSDDVRALFAGVDLTKTPVYLDCGAAAQRTLSLLSLADVDLKALKGCVGGDPYGTLLADGR
;
A
#
# COMPACT_ATOMS: atom_id res chain seq x y z
N MET A 1 1.15 38.18 -27.95
CA MET A 1 2.26 38.08 -26.99
C MET A 1 3.28 37.16 -27.64
N ALA A 2 4.53 37.64 -27.86
CA ALA A 2 5.54 36.77 -28.45
C ALA A 2 5.91 35.67 -27.46
N ASP A 3 5.83 34.39 -27.88
CA ASP A 3 6.27 33.25 -27.09
C ASP A 3 7.76 33.44 -26.76
N LYS A 4 8.03 33.61 -25.46
CA LYS A 4 9.41 33.64 -24.97
C LYS A 4 9.99 32.24 -25.10
N VAL A 5 10.80 32.00 -26.09
CA VAL A 5 11.58 30.78 -26.23
C VAL A 5 12.74 30.85 -25.22
N TYR A 6 12.65 30.04 -24.18
CA TYR A 6 13.75 29.87 -23.23
C TYR A 6 14.77 28.88 -23.81
N PRO A 7 16.08 29.11 -23.61
CA PRO A 7 17.08 28.11 -23.98
C PRO A 7 16.87 26.80 -23.19
N PRO A 8 17.21 25.65 -23.77
CA PRO A 8 17.16 24.42 -23.06
C PRO A 8 18.03 24.47 -21.79
N VAL A 9 17.51 23.95 -20.70
CA VAL A 9 18.28 23.79 -19.46
C VAL A 9 19.31 22.71 -19.69
N THR A 10 20.60 22.98 -19.50
CA THR A 10 21.69 22.00 -19.53
C THR A 10 22.39 21.99 -18.18
N PHE A 11 23.04 20.88 -17.87
CA PHE A 11 23.83 20.70 -16.65
C PHE A 11 25.32 20.53 -16.98
N GLU A 12 25.74 20.91 -18.20
CA GLU A 12 27.10 20.74 -18.69
C GLU A 12 28.14 21.56 -17.91
N GLU A 13 27.70 22.60 -17.22
CA GLU A 13 28.54 23.42 -16.33
C GLU A 13 28.92 22.65 -15.02
N PHE A 14 28.18 21.61 -14.68
CA PHE A 14 28.47 20.80 -13.51
C PHE A 14 29.28 19.56 -13.90
N GLN A 15 30.58 19.57 -13.55
CA GLN A 15 31.43 18.42 -13.82
C GLN A 15 30.99 17.21 -12.95
N PRO A 16 30.88 16.01 -13.54
CA PRO A 16 30.57 14.81 -12.78
C PRO A 16 31.64 14.54 -11.72
N THR A 17 31.24 14.41 -10.47
CA THR A 17 32.13 14.06 -9.37
C THR A 17 32.20 12.52 -9.26
N SER A 18 33.42 11.94 -9.22
CA SER A 18 33.59 10.52 -9.03
C SER A 18 33.27 10.10 -7.58
N TYR A 19 32.97 8.81 -7.40
CA TYR A 19 32.75 8.26 -6.06
C TYR A 19 33.98 8.46 -5.14
N GLU A 20 35.20 8.34 -5.67
CA GLU A 20 36.44 8.50 -4.92
C GLU A 20 36.58 9.93 -4.38
N VAL A 21 36.37 10.94 -5.21
CA VAL A 21 36.41 12.35 -4.79
C VAL A 21 35.36 12.63 -3.73
N TRP A 22 34.16 12.15 -3.93
CA TRP A 22 33.10 12.27 -2.91
C TRP A 22 33.50 11.58 -1.59
N LYS A 23 34.09 10.37 -1.65
CA LYS A 23 34.50 9.62 -0.48
C LYS A 23 35.61 10.32 0.31
N GLU A 24 36.57 10.92 -0.38
CA GLU A 24 37.65 11.69 0.26
C GLU A 24 37.10 12.88 1.04
N GLU A 25 36.17 13.62 0.46
CA GLU A 25 35.49 14.73 1.12
C GLU A 25 34.64 14.24 2.32
N ALA A 26 33.93 13.14 2.15
CA ALA A 26 33.14 12.54 3.23
C ALA A 26 34.04 12.12 4.41
N VAL A 27 35.19 11.47 4.15
CA VAL A 27 36.17 11.10 5.18
C VAL A 27 36.72 12.33 5.87
N THR A 28 37.06 13.38 5.11
CA THR A 28 37.55 14.64 5.65
C THR A 28 36.53 15.28 6.58
N SER A 29 35.26 15.29 6.20
CA SER A 29 34.15 15.83 6.99
C SER A 29 33.91 15.09 8.32
N LEU A 30 34.29 13.80 8.38
CA LEU A 30 34.12 12.99 9.58
C LEU A 30 35.18 13.28 10.67
N LYS A 31 36.15 14.15 10.42
CA LYS A 31 37.19 14.60 11.40
C LYS A 31 37.84 13.46 12.17
N GLY A 32 38.24 12.40 11.46
CA GLY A 32 38.86 11.21 12.04
C GLY A 32 37.87 10.11 12.48
N GLY A 33 36.60 10.27 12.26
CA GLY A 33 35.61 9.21 12.45
C GLY A 33 35.76 8.10 11.42
N ASP A 34 35.50 6.85 11.82
CA ASP A 34 35.51 5.70 10.93
C ASP A 34 34.37 5.80 9.88
N PHE A 35 34.77 5.79 8.62
CA PHE A 35 33.85 5.97 7.49
C PHE A 35 32.77 4.88 7.45
N GLN A 36 33.16 3.62 7.63
CA GLN A 36 32.18 2.52 7.58
C GLN A 36 31.24 2.53 8.78
N LYS A 37 31.75 2.75 9.97
CA LYS A 37 30.91 2.78 11.18
C LYS A 37 29.93 3.95 11.23
N LYS A 38 30.28 5.06 10.62
CA LYS A 38 29.48 6.30 10.66
C LYS A 38 28.45 6.38 9.53
N LEU A 39 28.78 5.89 8.34
CA LEU A 39 27.97 6.11 7.14
C LEU A 39 27.27 4.85 6.61
N PHE A 40 27.75 3.64 6.96
CA PHE A 40 27.06 2.42 6.56
C PHE A 40 26.05 2.01 7.63
N THR A 41 24.88 1.58 7.19
CA THR A 41 23.81 1.11 8.09
C THR A 41 23.57 -0.37 7.87
N LYS A 42 23.69 -1.17 8.93
CA LYS A 42 23.29 -2.58 8.91
C LYS A 42 21.83 -2.68 9.31
N THR A 43 21.01 -3.30 8.47
CA THR A 43 19.61 -3.56 8.78
C THR A 43 19.46 -4.87 9.55
N TYR A 44 18.29 -5.09 10.16
CA TYR A 44 17.97 -6.34 10.88
C TYR A 44 17.87 -7.54 9.93
N GLU A 45 17.60 -7.30 8.64
CA GLU A 45 17.55 -8.32 7.58
C GLU A 45 18.96 -8.76 7.13
N GLY A 46 20.02 -8.19 7.69
CA GLY A 46 21.41 -8.49 7.33
C GLY A 46 21.92 -7.74 6.09
N ILE A 47 21.17 -6.78 5.59
CA ILE A 47 21.56 -5.93 4.46
C ILE A 47 22.43 -4.78 4.98
N THR A 48 23.55 -4.49 4.31
CA THR A 48 24.37 -3.32 4.61
C THR A 48 24.06 -2.22 3.59
N LEU A 49 23.43 -1.15 4.05
CA LEU A 49 23.16 0.01 3.22
C LEU A 49 24.40 0.88 3.10
N GLN A 50 24.73 1.28 1.88
CA GLN A 50 25.81 2.24 1.60
C GLN A 50 25.30 3.67 1.78
N PRO A 51 26.19 4.64 2.05
CA PRO A 51 25.81 6.05 2.22
C PRO A 51 25.34 6.71 0.92
N ILE A 52 25.75 6.20 -0.23
CA ILE A 52 25.37 6.66 -1.55
C ILE A 52 25.38 5.49 -2.53
N TYR A 53 24.47 5.52 -3.49
CA TYR A 53 24.42 4.61 -4.63
C TYR A 53 24.51 5.42 -5.91
N THR A 54 25.29 4.93 -6.88
CA THR A 54 25.52 5.55 -8.17
C THR A 54 24.96 4.71 -9.31
N LYS A 55 25.04 5.20 -10.53
CA LYS A 55 24.63 4.44 -11.72
C LYS A 55 25.46 3.13 -11.87
N ALA A 56 26.72 3.14 -11.44
CA ALA A 56 27.58 1.97 -11.48
C ALA A 56 27.05 0.80 -10.60
N ASP A 57 26.41 1.12 -9.48
CA ASP A 57 25.80 0.13 -8.60
C ASP A 57 24.59 -0.58 -9.23
N MET A 58 24.06 -0.05 -10.33
CA MET A 58 22.93 -0.60 -11.06
C MET A 58 23.33 -1.42 -12.29
N GLU A 59 24.61 -1.44 -12.68
CA GLU A 59 25.04 -2.10 -13.92
C GLU A 59 24.80 -3.62 -13.95
N TYR A 60 24.74 -4.25 -12.78
CA TYR A 60 24.45 -5.67 -12.65
C TYR A 60 22.95 -6.01 -12.59
N ILE A 61 22.08 -5.00 -12.50
CA ILE A 61 20.63 -5.20 -12.47
C ILE A 61 20.11 -5.19 -13.92
N GLN A 62 19.77 -6.37 -14.44
CA GLN A 62 19.38 -6.56 -15.85
C GLN A 62 18.07 -5.87 -16.20
N GLU A 63 17.15 -5.75 -15.23
CA GLU A 63 15.76 -5.30 -15.44
C GLU A 63 15.57 -3.79 -15.25
N THR A 64 16.64 -2.99 -15.19
CA THR A 64 16.53 -1.52 -15.02
C THR A 64 15.89 -0.81 -16.20
N SER A 65 15.87 -1.46 -17.38
CA SER A 65 15.29 -0.92 -18.62
C SER A 65 13.82 -1.32 -18.85
N THR A 66 13.22 -2.11 -17.96
CA THR A 66 11.82 -2.51 -18.11
C THR A 66 10.86 -1.36 -17.83
N PHE A 67 9.67 -1.41 -18.42
CA PHE A 67 8.62 -0.41 -18.20
C PHE A 67 7.55 -0.95 -17.24
N PRO A 68 6.86 -0.07 -16.49
CA PRO A 68 5.71 -0.46 -15.69
C PRO A 68 4.67 -1.23 -16.52
N GLY A 69 4.01 -2.22 -15.92
CA GLY A 69 3.00 -3.05 -16.57
C GLY A 69 3.54 -4.14 -17.51
N ARG A 70 4.86 -4.37 -17.54
CA ARG A 70 5.47 -5.51 -18.22
C ARG A 70 5.43 -6.77 -17.37
N GLU A 71 5.61 -7.93 -17.97
CA GLU A 71 5.44 -9.26 -17.36
C GLU A 71 6.25 -9.52 -16.10
N ASP A 72 7.41 -8.87 -15.94
CA ASP A 72 8.23 -8.97 -14.74
C ASP A 72 7.64 -8.17 -13.55
N TYR A 73 6.76 -7.21 -13.84
CA TYR A 73 6.10 -6.30 -12.90
C TYR A 73 7.04 -5.59 -11.90
N LEU A 74 8.35 -5.57 -12.16
CA LEU A 74 9.35 -4.96 -11.27
C LEU A 74 9.13 -3.45 -11.09
N ARG A 75 8.53 -2.81 -12.09
CA ARG A 75 8.21 -1.38 -12.08
C ARG A 75 6.75 -1.09 -11.74
N GLY A 76 5.99 -2.09 -11.36
CA GLY A 76 4.56 -1.99 -11.03
C GLY A 76 3.65 -2.67 -12.04
N ALA A 77 2.47 -3.03 -11.59
CA ALA A 77 1.50 -3.82 -12.35
C ALA A 77 0.77 -3.03 -13.46
N ALA A 78 0.73 -1.70 -13.37
CA ALA A 78 0.02 -0.85 -14.32
C ALA A 78 0.98 0.12 -15.01
N ALA A 79 0.88 0.25 -16.35
CA ALA A 79 1.75 1.13 -17.13
C ALA A 79 1.64 2.61 -16.72
N ALA A 80 0.44 3.07 -16.36
CA ALA A 80 0.21 4.44 -15.91
C ALA A 80 0.41 4.64 -14.40
N GLY A 81 0.62 3.54 -13.62
CA GLY A 81 0.80 3.61 -12.18
C GLY A 81 -0.34 4.39 -11.50
N TYR A 82 0.00 5.22 -10.53
CA TYR A 82 -0.98 6.04 -9.79
C TYR A 82 -1.47 7.29 -10.54
N ILE A 83 -1.06 7.49 -11.80
CA ILE A 83 -1.58 8.57 -12.64
C ILE A 83 -3.00 8.22 -13.12
N ALA A 84 -3.23 6.94 -13.46
CA ALA A 84 -4.54 6.47 -13.90
C ALA A 84 -5.43 6.08 -12.71
N ASP A 85 -4.85 5.33 -11.75
CA ASP A 85 -5.56 4.83 -10.57
C ASP A 85 -4.85 5.34 -9.31
N ARG A 86 -5.56 6.12 -8.51
CA ARG A 86 -5.07 6.59 -7.22
C ARG A 86 -5.06 5.44 -6.23
N TRP A 87 -4.29 5.58 -5.14
CA TRP A 87 -4.40 4.66 -4.02
C TRP A 87 -5.78 4.81 -3.34
N ASP A 88 -6.27 3.74 -2.77
CA ASP A 88 -7.47 3.77 -1.95
C ASP A 88 -7.17 4.38 -0.58
N VAL A 89 -8.11 5.19 -0.10
CA VAL A 89 -8.13 5.70 1.27
C VAL A 89 -9.13 4.85 2.04
N ALA A 90 -8.62 3.97 2.90
CA ALA A 90 -9.39 2.98 3.61
C ALA A 90 -9.26 3.20 5.12
N GLN A 91 -10.09 4.12 5.67
CA GLN A 91 -10.17 4.34 7.11
C GLN A 91 -10.77 3.11 7.79
N ALA A 92 -10.12 2.62 8.86
CA ALA A 92 -10.69 1.56 9.67
C ALA A 92 -11.94 2.07 10.40
N VAL A 93 -13.04 1.35 10.22
CA VAL A 93 -14.31 1.63 10.92
C VAL A 93 -14.43 0.62 12.06
N GLU A 94 -14.60 1.14 13.26
CA GLU A 94 -14.78 0.37 14.49
C GLU A 94 -16.27 0.38 14.89
N GLY A 95 -16.82 -0.79 15.19
CA GLY A 95 -18.19 -0.91 15.62
C GLY A 95 -18.60 -2.37 15.75
N ALA A 96 -19.48 -2.69 16.70
CA ALA A 96 -19.95 -4.06 16.88
C ALA A 96 -21.28 -4.32 16.13
N ALA A 97 -22.13 -3.31 16.02
CA ALA A 97 -23.43 -3.42 15.36
C ALA A 97 -23.36 -3.02 13.88
N PRO A 98 -23.96 -3.80 12.95
CA PRO A 98 -23.93 -3.51 11.53
C PRO A 98 -24.48 -2.14 11.15
N THR A 99 -25.56 -1.69 11.79
CA THR A 99 -26.18 -0.38 11.52
C THR A 99 -25.31 0.80 11.98
N GLN A 100 -24.58 0.65 13.10
CA GLN A 100 -23.66 1.68 13.55
C GLN A 100 -22.45 1.76 12.60
N ALA A 101 -21.86 0.61 12.28
CA ALA A 101 -20.75 0.55 11.33
C ALA A 101 -21.14 1.11 9.95
N ASN A 102 -22.38 0.90 9.49
CA ASN A 102 -22.89 1.51 8.27
C ASN A 102 -22.90 3.05 8.35
N ALA A 103 -23.38 3.62 9.45
CA ALA A 103 -23.39 5.07 9.61
C ALA A 103 -21.95 5.65 9.57
N ASP A 104 -21.01 4.96 10.20
CA ASP A 104 -19.61 5.36 10.22
C ASP A 104 -18.97 5.20 8.81
N ILE A 105 -19.26 4.10 8.10
CA ILE A 105 -18.83 3.90 6.70
C ILE A 105 -19.30 5.07 5.82
N LEU A 106 -20.60 5.39 5.88
CA LEU A 106 -21.17 6.46 5.06
C LEU A 106 -20.55 7.81 5.40
N HIS A 107 -20.27 8.06 6.68
CA HIS A 107 -19.57 9.26 7.12
C HIS A 107 -18.15 9.35 6.56
N GLU A 108 -17.36 8.27 6.66
CA GLU A 108 -15.99 8.24 6.16
C GLU A 108 -15.95 8.40 4.64
N LEU A 109 -16.87 7.75 3.90
CA LEU A 109 -16.99 7.93 2.45
C LEU A 109 -17.35 9.38 2.08
N GLU A 110 -18.23 10.04 2.85
CA GLU A 110 -18.55 11.47 2.66
C GLU A 110 -17.31 12.36 2.91
N LYS A 111 -16.44 11.98 3.85
CA LYS A 111 -15.20 12.72 4.18
C LYS A 111 -14.02 12.43 3.25
N GLY A 112 -14.18 11.52 2.32
CA GLY A 112 -13.19 11.28 1.26
C GLY A 112 -12.46 9.94 1.33
N ALA A 113 -12.88 9.02 2.19
CA ALA A 113 -12.49 7.62 2.07
C ALA A 113 -13.01 7.07 0.73
N THR A 114 -12.23 6.19 0.09
CA THR A 114 -12.58 5.58 -1.19
C THR A 114 -12.82 4.09 -1.09
N ALA A 115 -12.53 3.50 0.06
CA ALA A 115 -12.70 2.09 0.34
C ALA A 115 -13.21 1.87 1.77
N VAL A 116 -13.87 0.74 1.99
CA VAL A 116 -14.32 0.29 3.31
C VAL A 116 -13.29 -0.64 3.91
N ASN A 117 -12.94 -0.44 5.19
CA ASN A 117 -12.02 -1.29 5.93
C ASN A 117 -12.62 -1.66 7.29
N LEU A 118 -12.89 -2.94 7.49
CA LEU A 118 -13.60 -3.46 8.65
C LEU A 118 -12.96 -4.73 9.21
N THR A 119 -13.01 -4.88 10.52
CA THR A 119 -12.83 -6.17 11.18
C THR A 119 -14.20 -6.82 11.39
N ILE A 120 -14.35 -8.07 10.97
CA ILE A 120 -15.59 -8.86 11.11
C ILE A 120 -15.40 -9.93 12.20
N GLY A 121 -16.38 -10.07 13.04
CA GLY A 121 -16.39 -11.06 14.10
C GLY A 121 -16.27 -10.45 15.49
N ARG A 122 -15.75 -11.22 16.44
CA ARG A 122 -15.77 -10.86 17.87
C ARG A 122 -15.06 -9.54 18.22
N LYS A 123 -14.06 -9.14 17.45
CA LYS A 123 -13.29 -7.90 17.66
C LYS A 123 -13.76 -6.74 16.79
N GLY A 124 -14.84 -6.92 16.06
CA GLY A 124 -15.37 -5.93 15.12
C GLY A 124 -16.87 -6.11 14.91
N VAL A 125 -17.32 -5.91 13.68
CA VAL A 125 -18.72 -6.02 13.32
C VAL A 125 -19.18 -7.48 13.38
N VAL A 126 -20.24 -7.75 14.12
CA VAL A 126 -20.84 -9.09 14.23
C VAL A 126 -21.90 -9.24 13.15
N LEU A 127 -21.73 -10.24 12.28
CA LEU A 127 -22.69 -10.61 11.23
C LEU A 127 -23.28 -11.98 11.57
N GLU A 128 -24.57 -12.02 11.90
CA GLU A 128 -25.28 -13.25 12.24
C GLU A 128 -26.09 -13.79 11.06
N CYS A 129 -26.64 -12.92 10.25
CA CYS A 129 -27.48 -13.28 9.10
C CYS A 129 -27.23 -12.35 7.90
N SER A 130 -27.90 -12.65 6.77
CA SER A 130 -27.79 -11.84 5.55
C SER A 130 -28.37 -10.43 5.71
N ASP A 131 -29.33 -10.23 6.63
CA ASP A 131 -29.91 -8.91 6.88
C ASP A 131 -28.89 -7.98 7.58
N ASP A 132 -27.99 -8.52 8.38
CA ASP A 132 -26.88 -7.75 8.95
C ASP A 132 -25.93 -7.23 7.85
N VAL A 133 -25.68 -8.04 6.83
CA VAL A 133 -24.88 -7.62 5.66
C VAL A 133 -25.61 -6.52 4.89
N ARG A 134 -26.91 -6.66 4.67
CA ARG A 134 -27.73 -5.62 4.01
C ARG A 134 -27.73 -4.32 4.81
N ALA A 135 -27.84 -4.42 6.12
CA ALA A 135 -27.78 -3.27 7.02
C ALA A 135 -26.39 -2.61 7.00
N LEU A 136 -25.32 -3.42 7.04
CA LEU A 136 -23.92 -2.95 7.04
C LEU A 136 -23.60 -2.14 5.78
N PHE A 137 -24.04 -2.59 4.62
CA PHE A 137 -23.72 -1.96 3.33
C PHE A 137 -24.88 -1.15 2.73
N ALA A 138 -25.89 -0.83 3.53
CA ALA A 138 -26.99 0.00 3.06
C ALA A 138 -26.47 1.35 2.53
N GLY A 139 -26.84 1.70 1.28
CA GLY A 139 -26.40 2.95 0.64
C GLY A 139 -24.94 2.97 0.13
N VAL A 140 -24.19 1.88 0.27
CA VAL A 140 -22.84 1.75 -0.29
C VAL A 140 -22.87 1.05 -1.65
N ASP A 141 -22.31 1.68 -2.67
CA ASP A 141 -22.18 1.08 -4.01
C ASP A 141 -20.95 0.14 -4.03
N LEU A 142 -21.17 -1.14 -3.73
CA LEU A 142 -20.14 -2.17 -3.66
C LEU A 142 -19.49 -2.50 -5.02
N THR A 143 -20.05 -2.03 -6.13
CA THR A 143 -19.43 -2.20 -7.46
C THR A 143 -18.30 -1.18 -7.71
N LYS A 144 -18.35 -0.06 -6.99
CA LYS A 144 -17.37 1.04 -7.10
C LYS A 144 -16.45 1.14 -5.89
N THR A 145 -16.98 0.86 -4.69
CA THR A 145 -16.27 1.01 -3.43
C THR A 145 -15.60 -0.31 -3.05
N PRO A 146 -14.27 -0.41 -3.09
CA PRO A 146 -13.54 -1.58 -2.61
C PRO A 146 -13.82 -1.86 -1.13
N VAL A 147 -13.85 -3.14 -0.75
CA VAL A 147 -14.12 -3.56 0.62
C VAL A 147 -13.02 -4.48 1.12
N TYR A 148 -12.39 -4.09 2.22
CA TYR A 148 -11.35 -4.86 2.89
C TYR A 148 -11.89 -5.34 4.23
N LEU A 149 -12.13 -6.65 4.35
CA LEU A 149 -12.68 -7.29 5.54
C LEU A 149 -11.62 -8.19 6.18
N ASP A 150 -11.20 -7.86 7.39
CA ASP A 150 -10.43 -8.77 8.23
C ASP A 150 -11.40 -9.65 9.01
N CYS A 151 -11.53 -10.90 8.58
CA CYS A 151 -12.51 -11.84 9.10
C CYS A 151 -11.91 -12.93 10.00
N GLY A 152 -10.58 -13.02 10.14
CA GLY A 152 -9.94 -14.07 10.90
C GLY A 152 -10.49 -15.46 10.54
N ALA A 153 -10.98 -16.25 11.52
CA ALA A 153 -11.60 -17.54 11.27
C ALA A 153 -13.01 -17.47 10.64
N ALA A 154 -13.63 -16.29 10.60
CA ALA A 154 -15.01 -16.13 10.11
C ALA A 154 -15.11 -15.88 8.59
N ALA A 155 -14.00 -15.89 7.84
CA ALA A 155 -13.98 -15.53 6.43
C ALA A 155 -14.95 -16.34 5.56
N GLN A 156 -14.98 -17.67 5.72
CA GLN A 156 -15.90 -18.53 4.96
C GLN A 156 -17.39 -18.22 5.26
N ARG A 157 -17.72 -18.01 6.54
CA ARG A 157 -19.07 -17.60 6.94
C ARG A 157 -19.43 -16.24 6.36
N THR A 158 -18.51 -15.27 6.41
CA THR A 158 -18.72 -13.94 5.85
C THR A 158 -19.01 -14.00 4.36
N LEU A 159 -18.23 -14.77 3.59
CA LEU A 159 -18.49 -14.96 2.15
C LEU A 159 -19.87 -15.58 1.90
N SER A 160 -20.29 -16.55 2.70
CA SER A 160 -21.62 -17.14 2.59
C SER A 160 -22.73 -16.13 2.89
N LEU A 161 -22.55 -15.28 3.90
CA LEU A 161 -23.53 -14.23 4.24
C LEU A 161 -23.60 -13.15 3.17
N LEU A 162 -22.46 -12.75 2.59
CA LEU A 162 -22.44 -11.82 1.45
C LEU A 162 -23.22 -12.37 0.26
N SER A 163 -23.04 -13.64 -0.08
CA SER A 163 -23.79 -14.31 -1.15
C SER A 163 -25.30 -14.39 -0.84
N LEU A 164 -25.67 -14.69 0.39
CA LEU A 164 -27.08 -14.76 0.84
C LEU A 164 -27.73 -13.36 0.90
N ALA A 165 -26.94 -12.31 0.99
CA ALA A 165 -27.41 -10.93 0.95
C ALA A 165 -27.52 -10.36 -0.49
N ASP A 166 -27.37 -11.22 -1.50
CA ASP A 166 -27.40 -10.88 -2.93
C ASP A 166 -26.27 -9.95 -3.36
N VAL A 167 -25.14 -9.96 -2.65
CA VAL A 167 -23.92 -9.24 -3.08
C VAL A 167 -23.28 -9.98 -4.24
N ASP A 168 -23.08 -9.27 -5.36
CA ASP A 168 -22.35 -9.83 -6.51
C ASP A 168 -20.85 -9.95 -6.18
N LEU A 169 -20.44 -11.13 -5.72
CA LEU A 169 -19.06 -11.43 -5.36
C LEU A 169 -18.08 -11.31 -6.54
N LYS A 170 -18.58 -11.36 -7.80
CA LYS A 170 -17.72 -11.20 -8.98
C LYS A 170 -17.42 -9.72 -9.27
N ALA A 171 -18.34 -8.84 -8.92
CA ALA A 171 -18.18 -7.40 -9.07
C ALA A 171 -17.52 -6.76 -7.84
N LEU A 172 -17.52 -7.46 -6.69
CA LEU A 172 -16.93 -6.96 -5.46
C LEU A 172 -15.41 -6.80 -5.60
N LYS A 173 -14.92 -5.61 -5.29
CA LYS A 173 -13.48 -5.28 -5.26
C LYS A 173 -12.98 -5.29 -3.82
N GLY A 174 -11.70 -5.59 -3.65
CA GLY A 174 -11.05 -5.60 -2.33
C GLY A 174 -10.62 -6.99 -1.88
N CYS A 175 -10.80 -7.30 -0.61
CA CYS A 175 -10.34 -8.54 0.00
C CYS A 175 -11.26 -8.99 1.15
N VAL A 176 -11.53 -10.28 1.22
CA VAL A 176 -12.09 -10.93 2.42
C VAL A 176 -10.96 -11.78 3.01
N GLY A 177 -10.25 -11.21 3.99
CA GLY A 177 -9.09 -11.82 4.62
C GLY A 177 -9.49 -12.88 5.63
N GLY A 178 -8.88 -14.05 5.53
CA GLY A 178 -9.06 -15.16 6.48
C GLY A 178 -7.74 -15.52 7.12
N ASP A 179 -7.72 -15.56 8.47
CA ASP A 179 -6.58 -16.03 9.25
C ASP A 179 -7.05 -16.92 10.40
N PRO A 180 -7.40 -18.20 10.13
CA PRO A 180 -7.81 -19.13 11.16
C PRO A 180 -6.67 -19.50 12.12
N TYR A 181 -5.43 -19.52 11.66
CA TYR A 181 -4.28 -19.84 12.52
C TYR A 181 -3.95 -18.69 13.47
N GLY A 182 -3.95 -17.46 12.99
CA GLY A 182 -3.76 -16.28 13.85
C GLY A 182 -4.88 -16.16 14.88
N THR A 183 -6.13 -16.45 14.49
CA THR A 183 -7.27 -16.49 15.41
C THR A 183 -7.09 -17.57 16.47
N LEU A 184 -6.67 -18.79 16.09
CA LEU A 184 -6.41 -19.88 17.02
C LEU A 184 -5.30 -19.51 18.02
N LEU A 185 -4.19 -18.93 17.53
CA LEU A 185 -3.07 -18.54 18.38
C LEU A 185 -3.41 -17.41 19.35
N ALA A 186 -4.19 -16.43 18.88
CA ALA A 186 -4.57 -15.28 19.70
C ALA A 186 -5.69 -15.56 20.70
N ASP A 187 -6.66 -16.39 20.32
CA ASP A 187 -7.89 -16.59 21.07
C ASP A 187 -8.00 -18.02 21.69
N GLY A 188 -7.08 -18.92 21.34
CA GLY A 188 -7.06 -20.32 21.83
C GLY A 188 -8.18 -21.19 21.25
N ARG A 189 -8.81 -20.80 20.16
CA ARG A 189 -9.94 -21.50 19.53
C ARG A 189 -10.18 -21.04 18.09
#